data_b08a57c05ae9dcfe219836875ba72d18
#
_entry.id   b08a57c05ae9dcfe219836875ba72d18
#
_cell.length_a   1.000
_cell.length_b   1.000
_cell.length_c   1.000
_cell.angle_alpha   90.00
_cell.angle_beta   90.00
_cell.angle_gamma   90.00
#
_symmetry.space_group_name_H-M   'P 1'
#
loop_
_entity.id
_entity.type
_entity.pdbx_description
1 polymer ?
#
loop_
_entity_poly.entity_id
_entity_poly.type
_entity_poly.pdbx_seq_one_letter_code
_entity_poly.pdbx_strand_id
1 'polypeptide(L)'
;MKTNLIYLLIIITSCTYNKTSKTNIENVENHKSIDAIKTENVIFKSEGVKLSGTIYSPKYPHSAVVIVHGSDRMPRMRKLAEFLAKHNISVLTYDKRGVGESGGVYAGPEVGTNNISIDNLNLLAKDANAAVKLLHKKNKDLSIGLLGASQAGWIMPIVANNNSLIEFMVLFSCPTITTLEQLRFQFYTNGRVDFWENHSEKEACEHIKNDPDRYQFKATDPKEYLKDISVPALWLFGEKDIQIPVKMCIEQLNTLKLKNKPFEYVLFPSLGHNTNKIKPLNISINWIKNRCLRTEYVK
;
A
#
# COMPACT_ATOMS: atom_id res chain seq x y z
N MET A 1 -9.34 28.40 28.85
CA MET A 1 -9.16 28.18 27.39
C MET A 1 -9.76 26.82 27.05
N LYS A 2 -10.86 26.81 26.31
CA LYS A 2 -11.56 25.56 25.93
C LYS A 2 -10.90 25.03 24.66
N THR A 3 -10.24 23.87 24.75
CA THR A 3 -9.69 23.14 23.62
C THR A 3 -10.83 22.47 22.87
N ASN A 4 -11.19 23.01 21.72
CA ASN A 4 -12.12 22.34 20.80
C ASN A 4 -11.40 21.16 20.12
N LEU A 5 -11.76 19.97 20.54
CA LEU A 5 -11.35 18.73 19.91
C LEU A 5 -12.20 18.56 18.64
N ILE A 6 -11.62 18.78 17.47
CA ILE A 6 -12.30 18.58 16.18
C ILE A 6 -12.15 17.10 15.83
N TYR A 7 -13.26 16.38 15.92
CA TYR A 7 -13.36 15.01 15.40
C TYR A 7 -13.48 15.05 13.87
N LEU A 8 -12.52 14.51 13.18
CA LEU A 8 -12.61 14.29 11.74
C LEU A 8 -13.43 13.02 11.49
N LEU A 9 -14.73 13.18 11.28
CA LEU A 9 -15.63 12.10 10.90
C LEU A 9 -15.42 11.78 9.42
N ILE A 10 -14.78 10.66 9.12
CA ILE A 10 -14.71 10.12 7.76
C ILE A 10 -16.07 9.48 7.46
N ILE A 11 -16.89 10.17 6.68
CA ILE A 11 -18.17 9.64 6.20
C ILE A 11 -17.89 8.62 5.11
N ILE A 12 -18.11 7.34 5.43
CA ILE A 12 -18.15 6.26 4.43
C ILE A 12 -19.54 6.27 3.80
N THR A 13 -19.68 6.83 2.61
CA THR A 13 -20.91 6.67 1.81
C THR A 13 -20.91 5.25 1.22
N SER A 14 -21.73 4.40 1.80
CA SER A 14 -22.10 3.10 1.21
C SER A 14 -23.06 3.34 0.04
N CYS A 15 -22.61 3.16 -1.19
CA CYS A 15 -23.51 3.08 -2.34
C CYS A 15 -24.28 1.76 -2.32
N THR A 16 -25.56 1.83 -2.06
CA THR A 16 -26.52 0.75 -2.27
C THR A 16 -26.74 0.55 -3.77
N TYR A 17 -26.44 -0.65 -4.25
CA TYR A 17 -26.63 -1.06 -5.63
C TYR A 17 -28.06 -1.56 -5.83
N ASN A 18 -28.86 -0.85 -6.60
CA ASN A 18 -30.18 -1.31 -7.05
C ASN A 18 -30.07 -2.27 -8.25
N LYS A 19 -30.75 -3.41 -8.09
CA LYS A 19 -30.88 -4.49 -9.05
C LYS A 19 -32.02 -4.16 -10.02
N THR A 20 -31.75 -4.08 -11.33
CA THR A 20 -32.67 -4.55 -12.40
C THR A 20 -32.02 -4.36 -13.78
N SER A 21 -31.73 -5.42 -14.49
CA SER A 21 -32.37 -5.83 -15.75
C SER A 21 -31.69 -7.07 -16.32
N LYS A 22 -32.52 -8.07 -16.58
CA LYS A 22 -32.14 -9.29 -17.30
C LYS A 22 -31.98 -8.97 -18.79
N THR A 23 -30.84 -9.29 -19.37
CA THR A 23 -30.72 -9.58 -20.79
C THR A 23 -29.91 -10.86 -20.95
N ASN A 24 -30.55 -11.85 -21.55
CA ASN A 24 -29.96 -13.12 -21.95
C ASN A 24 -28.91 -12.87 -23.02
N ILE A 25 -27.67 -13.31 -22.77
CA ILE A 25 -26.70 -13.57 -23.83
C ILE A 25 -26.21 -15.00 -23.60
N GLU A 26 -26.40 -15.80 -24.65
CA GLU A 26 -26.09 -17.22 -24.68
C GLU A 26 -24.63 -17.54 -24.49
N ASN A 27 -24.43 -18.67 -23.85
CA ASN A 27 -23.21 -19.34 -23.47
C ASN A 27 -22.22 -19.54 -24.62
N VAL A 28 -20.99 -19.08 -24.44
CA VAL A 28 -19.80 -19.81 -24.87
C VAL A 28 -19.00 -20.10 -23.61
N GLU A 29 -19.31 -21.23 -23.00
CA GLU A 29 -18.57 -21.80 -21.87
C GLU A 29 -17.22 -22.32 -22.37
N ASN A 30 -16.19 -21.47 -22.29
CA ASN A 30 -14.84 -21.96 -22.11
C ASN A 30 -14.63 -22.20 -20.59
N HIS A 31 -15.07 -23.35 -20.11
CA HIS A 31 -14.70 -23.86 -18.80
C HIS A 31 -13.18 -24.13 -18.74
N LYS A 32 -12.36 -23.07 -18.54
CA LYS A 32 -11.13 -23.25 -17.79
C LYS A 32 -11.59 -23.45 -16.35
N SER A 33 -11.49 -24.68 -15.86
CA SER A 33 -11.63 -25.00 -14.43
C SER A 33 -10.79 -23.98 -13.67
N ILE A 34 -11.42 -23.09 -12.91
CA ILE A 34 -10.69 -22.20 -12.00
C ILE A 34 -10.11 -23.15 -10.96
N ASP A 35 -8.82 -23.46 -11.10
CA ASP A 35 -8.09 -24.29 -10.15
C ASP A 35 -8.32 -23.71 -8.74
N ALA A 36 -8.77 -24.54 -7.81
CA ALA A 36 -9.18 -24.12 -6.48
C ALA A 36 -8.01 -23.43 -5.74
N ILE A 37 -8.20 -22.17 -5.33
CA ILE A 37 -7.25 -21.45 -4.49
C ILE A 37 -7.29 -22.09 -3.10
N LYS A 38 -6.16 -22.64 -2.66
CA LYS A 38 -6.01 -23.16 -1.29
C LYS A 38 -5.84 -22.00 -0.32
N THR A 39 -6.60 -21.99 0.76
CA THR A 39 -6.46 -21.02 1.85
C THR A 39 -5.93 -21.69 3.12
N GLU A 40 -5.03 -20.99 3.81
CA GLU A 40 -4.46 -21.46 5.07
C GLU A 40 -4.45 -20.30 6.08
N ASN A 41 -5.13 -20.44 7.21
CA ASN A 41 -5.01 -19.51 8.32
C ASN A 41 -3.67 -19.74 9.03
N VAL A 42 -2.97 -18.65 9.32
CA VAL A 42 -1.64 -18.70 9.91
C VAL A 42 -1.54 -17.74 11.09
N ILE A 43 -0.70 -18.11 12.07
CA ILE A 43 -0.29 -17.26 13.17
C ILE A 43 1.22 -17.16 13.14
N PHE A 44 1.74 -15.94 13.25
CA PHE A 44 3.17 -15.67 13.33
C PHE A 44 3.46 -14.63 14.42
N LYS A 45 4.71 -14.55 14.86
CA LYS A 45 5.11 -13.65 15.93
C LYS A 45 5.95 -12.49 15.38
N SER A 46 5.68 -11.29 15.89
CA SER A 46 6.49 -10.09 15.68
C SER A 46 6.58 -9.30 16.98
N GLU A 47 7.80 -9.01 17.45
CA GLU A 47 8.05 -8.25 18.68
C GLU A 47 7.19 -8.75 19.88
N GLY A 48 7.21 -10.06 20.11
CA GLY A 48 6.47 -10.70 21.19
C GLY A 48 4.96 -10.85 20.98
N VAL A 49 4.40 -10.25 19.94
CA VAL A 49 2.95 -10.26 19.65
C VAL A 49 2.62 -11.34 18.61
N LYS A 50 1.50 -12.03 18.81
CA LYS A 50 0.92 -12.94 17.81
C LYS A 50 0.09 -12.14 16.81
N LEU A 51 0.39 -12.31 15.53
CA LEU A 51 -0.36 -11.75 14.42
C LEU A 51 -1.07 -12.87 13.67
N SER A 52 -2.33 -12.64 13.31
CA SER A 52 -3.18 -13.59 12.59
C SER A 52 -3.32 -13.22 11.13
N GLY A 53 -3.18 -14.17 10.23
CA GLY A 53 -3.25 -13.94 8.80
C GLY A 53 -3.86 -15.12 8.04
N THR A 54 -3.95 -14.97 6.73
CA THR A 54 -4.37 -16.01 5.80
C THR A 54 -3.47 -15.99 4.59
N ILE A 55 -2.98 -17.17 4.18
CA ILE A 55 -2.27 -17.37 2.93
C ILE A 55 -3.27 -17.89 1.90
N TYR A 56 -3.27 -17.29 0.73
CA TYR A 56 -4.02 -17.69 -0.46
C TYR A 56 -3.02 -18.25 -1.47
N SER A 57 -3.10 -19.54 -1.76
CA SER A 57 -2.15 -20.23 -2.64
C SER A 57 -2.87 -20.75 -3.88
N PRO A 58 -2.68 -20.15 -5.04
CA PRO A 58 -3.11 -20.72 -6.31
C PRO A 58 -2.28 -21.97 -6.63
N LYS A 59 -2.76 -22.79 -7.55
CA LYS A 59 -2.10 -24.06 -7.91
C LYS A 59 -0.73 -23.86 -8.57
N TYR A 60 -0.59 -22.83 -9.38
CA TYR A 60 0.63 -22.50 -10.13
C TYR A 60 1.03 -21.04 -9.93
N PRO A 61 1.51 -20.66 -8.74
CA PRO A 61 1.92 -19.28 -8.49
C PRO A 61 3.21 -18.96 -9.24
N HIS A 62 3.28 -17.77 -9.84
CA HIS A 62 4.52 -17.27 -10.45
C HIS A 62 5.29 -16.30 -9.52
N SER A 63 4.67 -15.84 -8.44
CA SER A 63 5.25 -14.93 -7.46
C SER A 63 4.48 -15.00 -6.15
N ALA A 64 5.02 -14.38 -5.11
CA ALA A 64 4.32 -14.27 -3.84
C ALA A 64 4.40 -12.84 -3.29
N VAL A 65 3.34 -12.36 -2.63
CA VAL A 65 3.29 -11.02 -2.05
C VAL A 65 2.75 -11.03 -0.61
N VAL A 66 3.29 -10.13 0.20
CA VAL A 66 2.68 -9.75 1.47
C VAL A 66 1.94 -8.42 1.27
N ILE A 67 0.67 -8.37 1.68
CA ILE A 67 -0.11 -7.12 1.67
C ILE A 67 0.23 -6.32 2.93
N VAL A 68 0.77 -5.11 2.74
CA VAL A 68 1.11 -4.13 3.79
C VAL A 68 0.00 -3.10 3.92
N HIS A 69 -0.44 -2.86 5.15
CA HIS A 69 -1.60 -2.01 5.43
C HIS A 69 -1.30 -0.51 5.30
N GLY A 70 -2.36 0.25 4.95
CA GLY A 70 -2.43 1.69 5.15
C GLY A 70 -2.61 2.09 6.63
N SER A 71 -2.96 3.36 6.90
CA SER A 71 -3.07 3.90 8.26
C SER A 71 -4.29 3.37 9.02
N ASP A 72 -5.37 3.06 8.33
CA ASP A 72 -6.64 2.67 8.94
C ASP A 72 -6.57 1.41 9.81
N ARG A 73 -7.60 1.23 10.63
CA ARG A 73 -7.84 0.03 11.44
C ARG A 73 -8.27 -1.13 10.54
N MET A 74 -7.31 -1.73 9.83
CA MET A 74 -7.58 -2.68 8.77
C MET A 74 -7.40 -4.15 9.22
N PRO A 75 -8.45 -4.99 9.11
CA PRO A 75 -8.28 -6.44 9.14
C PRO A 75 -7.59 -6.92 7.85
N ARG A 76 -7.32 -8.21 7.76
CA ARG A 76 -6.76 -8.85 6.56
C ARG A 76 -7.63 -8.57 5.32
N MET A 77 -6.97 -8.20 4.22
CA MET A 77 -7.61 -7.73 2.99
C MET A 77 -8.01 -8.91 2.08
N ARG A 78 -8.97 -9.73 2.55
CA ARG A 78 -9.36 -11.01 1.91
C ARG A 78 -9.72 -10.86 0.43
N LYS A 79 -10.56 -9.88 0.07
CA LYS A 79 -11.00 -9.66 -1.33
C LYS A 79 -9.84 -9.33 -2.27
N LEU A 80 -8.88 -8.53 -1.82
CA LEU A 80 -7.69 -8.20 -2.59
C LEU A 80 -6.79 -9.44 -2.72
N ALA A 81 -6.60 -10.20 -1.64
CA ALA A 81 -5.81 -11.42 -1.65
C ALA A 81 -6.40 -12.48 -2.60
N GLU A 82 -7.71 -12.68 -2.58
CA GLU A 82 -8.41 -13.57 -3.51
C GLU A 82 -8.27 -13.12 -4.97
N PHE A 83 -8.39 -11.81 -5.21
CA PHE A 83 -8.22 -11.24 -6.55
C PHE A 83 -6.81 -11.51 -7.09
N LEU A 84 -5.77 -11.25 -6.30
CA LEU A 84 -4.39 -11.51 -6.68
C LEU A 84 -4.11 -13.02 -6.87
N ALA A 85 -4.65 -13.86 -6.00
CA ALA A 85 -4.51 -15.31 -6.12
C ALA A 85 -5.17 -15.89 -7.39
N LYS A 86 -6.30 -15.33 -7.85
CA LYS A 86 -6.90 -15.66 -9.16
C LYS A 86 -5.98 -15.32 -10.34
N HIS A 87 -4.96 -14.48 -10.12
CA HIS A 87 -3.95 -14.13 -11.10
C HIS A 87 -2.60 -14.83 -10.85
N ASN A 88 -2.64 -15.99 -10.19
CA ASN A 88 -1.46 -16.82 -9.91
C ASN A 88 -0.38 -16.13 -9.06
N ILE A 89 -0.78 -15.31 -8.10
CA ILE A 89 0.09 -14.73 -7.10
C ILE A 89 -0.24 -15.37 -5.74
N SER A 90 0.73 -15.99 -5.07
CA SER A 90 0.57 -16.44 -3.68
C SER A 90 0.52 -15.23 -2.75
N VAL A 91 -0.46 -15.14 -1.85
CA VAL A 91 -0.68 -13.93 -1.09
C VAL A 91 -0.79 -14.22 0.40
N LEU A 92 0.00 -13.53 1.22
CA LEU A 92 -0.24 -13.44 2.65
C LEU A 92 -0.85 -12.08 2.99
N THR A 93 -2.02 -12.11 3.59
CA THR A 93 -2.67 -10.94 4.21
C THR A 93 -2.92 -11.24 5.69
N TYR A 94 -2.76 -10.25 6.55
CA TYR A 94 -2.89 -10.43 8.00
C TYR A 94 -3.69 -9.27 8.62
N ASP A 95 -4.23 -9.48 9.81
CA ASP A 95 -4.85 -8.40 10.57
C ASP A 95 -3.76 -7.50 11.13
N LYS A 96 -3.87 -6.20 10.92
CA LYS A 96 -2.92 -5.21 11.45
C LYS A 96 -2.79 -5.39 12.97
N ARG A 97 -1.63 -5.09 13.53
CA ARG A 97 -1.39 -5.13 14.99
C ARG A 97 -2.51 -4.42 15.77
N GLY A 98 -3.09 -5.07 16.76
CA GLY A 98 -4.22 -4.56 17.55
C GLY A 98 -5.56 -4.51 16.81
N VAL A 99 -5.69 -5.24 15.71
CA VAL A 99 -6.93 -5.32 14.91
C VAL A 99 -7.32 -6.78 14.68
N GLY A 100 -8.61 -7.06 14.60
CA GLY A 100 -9.15 -8.38 14.31
C GLY A 100 -8.66 -9.44 15.31
N GLU A 101 -8.04 -10.49 14.79
CA GLU A 101 -7.47 -11.59 15.58
C GLU A 101 -6.00 -11.39 15.93
N SER A 102 -5.37 -10.27 15.50
CA SER A 102 -4.00 -9.93 15.84
C SER A 102 -3.92 -9.25 17.21
N GLY A 103 -2.97 -9.68 18.02
CA GLY A 103 -2.66 -9.05 19.29
C GLY A 103 -1.94 -7.70 19.17
N GLY A 104 -1.59 -7.12 20.31
CA GLY A 104 -0.90 -5.84 20.41
C GLY A 104 -1.84 -4.65 20.45
N VAL A 105 -1.32 -3.46 20.18
CA VAL A 105 -2.06 -2.20 20.22
C VAL A 105 -2.05 -1.56 18.84
N TYR A 106 -3.22 -1.12 18.40
CA TYR A 106 -3.35 -0.31 17.20
C TYR A 106 -3.05 1.15 17.53
N ALA A 107 -2.05 1.74 16.88
CA ALA A 107 -1.85 3.17 16.89
C ALA A 107 -2.84 3.78 15.89
N GLY A 108 -3.85 4.48 16.38
CA GLY A 108 -4.95 5.03 15.59
C GLY A 108 -4.52 6.02 14.50
N PRO A 109 -5.46 6.45 13.65
CA PRO A 109 -5.18 7.42 12.59
C PRO A 109 -5.04 8.86 13.09
N GLU A 110 -5.43 9.14 14.35
CA GLU A 110 -5.35 10.48 14.90
C GLU A 110 -3.90 10.93 15.06
N VAL A 111 -3.62 12.20 14.79
CA VAL A 111 -2.28 12.80 14.85
C VAL A 111 -1.63 12.64 16.24
N GLY A 112 -2.41 12.63 17.30
CA GLY A 112 -1.93 12.45 18.68
C GLY A 112 -1.53 11.02 19.05
N THR A 113 -1.76 10.02 18.20
CA THR A 113 -1.55 8.59 18.54
C THR A 113 -0.22 8.01 18.04
N ASN A 114 0.65 8.84 17.50
CA ASN A 114 1.95 8.41 16.93
C ASN A 114 1.85 7.42 15.76
N ASN A 115 0.72 7.36 15.08
CA ASN A 115 0.50 6.43 13.97
C ASN A 115 1.57 6.55 12.87
N ILE A 116 2.09 7.75 12.64
CA ILE A 116 3.14 8.07 11.66
C ILE A 116 4.51 8.33 12.30
N SER A 117 4.67 8.07 13.60
CA SER A 117 5.98 8.15 14.24
C SER A 117 6.94 7.11 13.68
N ILE A 118 8.23 7.42 13.67
CA ILE A 118 9.26 6.47 13.20
C ILE A 118 9.24 5.15 13.98
N ASP A 119 8.94 5.19 15.27
CA ASP A 119 8.88 4.00 16.11
C ASP A 119 7.72 3.10 15.72
N ASN A 120 6.53 3.68 15.46
CA ASN A 120 5.38 2.91 15.00
C ASN A 120 5.59 2.37 13.58
N LEU A 121 6.16 3.17 12.67
CA LEU A 121 6.45 2.72 11.31
C LEU A 121 7.48 1.58 11.29
N ASN A 122 8.51 1.66 12.13
CA ASN A 122 9.47 0.58 12.32
C ASN A 122 8.83 -0.67 12.91
N LEU A 123 7.90 -0.53 13.86
CA LEU A 123 7.17 -1.65 14.45
C LEU A 123 6.30 -2.35 13.38
N LEU A 124 5.58 -1.59 12.57
CA LEU A 124 4.78 -2.12 11.46
C LEU A 124 5.65 -2.75 10.36
N ALA A 125 6.86 -2.22 10.13
CA ALA A 125 7.82 -2.81 9.22
C ALA A 125 8.34 -4.17 9.75
N LYS A 126 8.56 -4.32 11.06
CA LYS A 126 8.89 -5.61 11.68
C LYS A 126 7.75 -6.62 11.52
N ASP A 127 6.50 -6.18 11.62
CA ASP A 127 5.33 -7.03 11.39
C ASP A 127 5.28 -7.55 9.95
N ALA A 128 5.44 -6.64 8.99
CA ALA A 128 5.50 -7.00 7.57
C ALA A 128 6.69 -7.92 7.27
N ASN A 129 7.84 -7.68 7.88
CA ASN A 129 9.03 -8.53 7.75
C ASN A 129 8.80 -9.94 8.29
N ALA A 130 8.11 -10.09 9.42
CA ALA A 130 7.74 -11.40 9.96
C ALA A 130 6.79 -12.15 9.02
N ALA A 131 5.84 -11.45 8.41
CA ALA A 131 4.95 -12.00 7.38
C ALA A 131 5.73 -12.46 6.13
N VAL A 132 6.70 -11.66 5.67
CA VAL A 132 7.59 -12.01 4.55
C VAL A 132 8.36 -13.30 4.84
N LYS A 133 8.99 -13.41 6.00
CA LYS A 133 9.73 -14.62 6.41
C LYS A 133 8.84 -15.86 6.42
N LEU A 134 7.60 -15.74 6.91
CA LEU A 134 6.63 -16.83 6.88
C LEU A 134 6.25 -17.22 5.45
N LEU A 135 5.91 -16.23 4.60
CA LEU A 135 5.50 -16.49 3.23
C LEU A 135 6.64 -17.12 2.41
N HIS A 136 7.87 -16.62 2.56
CA HIS A 136 9.05 -17.19 1.91
C HIS A 136 9.30 -18.64 2.33
N LYS A 137 9.16 -18.97 3.62
CA LYS A 137 9.30 -20.35 4.10
C LYS A 137 8.37 -21.33 3.38
N LYS A 138 7.19 -20.86 2.97
CA LYS A 138 6.17 -21.67 2.25
C LYS A 138 6.28 -21.59 0.73
N ASN A 139 7.05 -20.65 0.20
CA ASN A 139 7.21 -20.37 -1.23
C ASN A 139 8.68 -20.06 -1.56
N LYS A 140 9.58 -21.00 -1.26
CA LYS A 140 11.06 -20.81 -1.34
C LYS A 140 11.56 -20.47 -2.74
N ASP A 141 10.87 -20.97 -3.76
CA ASP A 141 11.29 -20.84 -5.17
C ASP A 141 10.60 -19.65 -5.87
N LEU A 142 9.78 -18.89 -5.15
CA LEU A 142 9.07 -17.76 -5.73
C LEU A 142 9.73 -16.42 -5.36
N SER A 143 9.75 -15.51 -6.31
CA SER A 143 10.04 -14.08 -6.05
C SER A 143 9.04 -13.50 -5.05
N ILE A 144 9.55 -12.92 -3.97
CA ILE A 144 8.74 -12.34 -2.90
C ILE A 144 8.67 -10.81 -3.06
N GLY A 145 7.46 -10.28 -3.09
CA GLY A 145 7.22 -8.84 -3.13
C GLY A 145 6.36 -8.32 -2.00
N LEU A 146 6.32 -6.99 -1.92
CA LEU A 146 5.39 -6.25 -1.07
C LEU A 146 4.36 -5.55 -1.93
N LEU A 147 3.11 -5.51 -1.47
CA LEU A 147 2.04 -4.75 -2.09
C LEU A 147 1.31 -3.98 -1.00
N GLY A 148 1.15 -2.66 -1.16
CA GLY A 148 0.54 -1.87 -0.12
C GLY A 148 -0.03 -0.54 -0.62
N ALA A 149 -0.71 0.18 0.28
CA ALA A 149 -1.31 1.46 -0.04
C ALA A 149 -1.08 2.50 1.06
N SER A 150 -1.07 3.79 0.66
CA SER A 150 -1.02 4.92 1.59
C SER A 150 0.18 4.83 2.56
N GLN A 151 -0.03 4.70 3.87
CA GLN A 151 1.02 4.58 4.90
C GLN A 151 2.08 3.50 4.57
N ALA A 152 1.72 2.49 3.78
CA ALA A 152 2.67 1.47 3.32
C ALA A 152 3.87 2.06 2.56
N GLY A 153 3.75 3.28 2.02
CA GLY A 153 4.84 4.01 1.35
C GLY A 153 6.03 4.33 2.25
N TRP A 154 5.83 4.43 3.57
CA TRP A 154 6.93 4.56 4.53
C TRP A 154 7.39 3.21 5.09
N ILE A 155 6.46 2.26 5.22
CA ILE A 155 6.73 0.95 5.81
C ILE A 155 7.53 0.05 4.84
N MET A 156 7.10 -0.04 3.59
CA MET A 156 7.68 -0.97 2.62
C MET A 156 9.16 -0.66 2.30
N PRO A 157 9.59 0.59 2.13
CA PRO A 157 11.03 0.91 2.00
C PRO A 157 11.87 0.48 3.20
N ILE A 158 11.35 0.62 4.43
CA ILE A 158 12.02 0.14 5.65
C ILE A 158 12.21 -1.37 5.61
N VAL A 159 11.16 -2.12 5.20
CA VAL A 159 11.25 -3.58 5.06
C VAL A 159 12.27 -3.97 4.00
N ALA A 160 12.18 -3.37 2.80
CA ALA A 160 13.05 -3.71 1.68
C ALA A 160 14.52 -3.39 1.95
N ASN A 161 14.81 -2.31 2.69
CA ASN A 161 16.18 -1.96 3.08
C ASN A 161 16.79 -2.97 4.08
N ASN A 162 15.95 -3.63 4.88
CA ASN A 162 16.39 -4.54 5.95
C ASN A 162 16.17 -6.02 5.63
N ASN A 163 15.71 -6.36 4.42
CA ASN A 163 15.37 -7.74 4.06
C ASN A 163 15.64 -8.03 2.59
N SER A 164 16.71 -8.76 2.32
CA SER A 164 17.13 -9.17 0.97
C SER A 164 16.19 -10.17 0.28
N LEU A 165 15.18 -10.69 0.97
CA LEU A 165 14.15 -11.55 0.37
C LEU A 165 13.16 -10.75 -0.49
N ILE A 166 13.13 -9.41 -0.37
CA ILE A 166 12.22 -8.58 -1.15
C ILE A 166 12.82 -8.32 -2.53
N GLU A 167 12.12 -8.77 -3.56
CA GLU A 167 12.54 -8.65 -4.95
C GLU A 167 11.76 -7.60 -5.73
N PHE A 168 10.59 -7.18 -5.25
CA PHE A 168 9.79 -6.12 -5.87
C PHE A 168 8.81 -5.46 -4.89
N MET A 169 8.35 -4.25 -5.23
CA MET A 169 7.30 -3.55 -4.49
C MET A 169 6.24 -2.97 -5.44
N VAL A 170 4.96 -3.01 -5.02
CA VAL A 170 3.85 -2.31 -5.69
C VAL A 170 3.13 -1.42 -4.69
N LEU A 171 3.05 -0.13 -5.01
CA LEU A 171 2.66 0.92 -4.09
C LEU A 171 1.48 1.73 -4.65
N PHE A 172 0.29 1.58 -4.04
CA PHE A 172 -0.93 2.28 -4.42
C PHE A 172 -1.08 3.56 -3.59
N SER A 173 -1.05 4.73 -4.23
CA SER A 173 -1.15 6.04 -3.56
C SER A 173 -0.24 6.15 -2.33
N CYS A 174 0.98 5.68 -2.47
CA CYS A 174 2.00 5.67 -1.41
C CYS A 174 2.89 6.90 -1.50
N PRO A 175 3.09 7.65 -0.40
CA PRO A 175 3.97 8.81 -0.40
C PRO A 175 5.44 8.41 -0.58
N THR A 176 6.20 9.30 -1.20
CA THR A 176 7.67 9.27 -1.26
C THR A 176 8.30 10.49 -0.57
N ILE A 177 7.47 11.29 0.06
CA ILE A 177 7.80 12.48 0.84
C ILE A 177 7.76 12.17 2.35
N THR A 178 8.19 13.12 3.17
CA THR A 178 8.19 12.95 4.62
C THR A 178 6.77 12.88 5.19
N THR A 179 6.65 12.24 6.35
CA THR A 179 5.38 12.21 7.10
C THR A 179 4.88 13.60 7.45
N LEU A 180 5.77 14.56 7.70
CA LEU A 180 5.42 15.94 8.01
C LEU A 180 4.86 16.68 6.80
N GLU A 181 5.51 16.57 5.63
CA GLU A 181 5.03 17.16 4.38
C GLU A 181 3.63 16.63 4.02
N GLN A 182 3.38 15.33 4.21
CA GLN A 182 2.05 14.78 3.98
C GLN A 182 1.01 15.34 4.96
N LEU A 183 1.31 15.44 6.26
CA LEU A 183 0.37 16.02 7.21
C LEU A 183 0.01 17.46 6.85
N ARG A 184 0.99 18.29 6.53
CA ARG A 184 0.75 19.68 6.09
C ARG A 184 -0.19 19.72 4.88
N PHE A 185 0.02 18.82 3.92
CA PHE A 185 -0.88 18.71 2.78
C PHE A 185 -2.30 18.28 3.18
N GLN A 186 -2.46 17.26 4.01
CA GLN A 186 -3.76 16.79 4.47
C GLN A 186 -4.54 17.87 5.24
N PHE A 187 -3.86 18.67 6.04
CA PHE A 187 -4.48 19.82 6.72
C PHE A 187 -4.89 20.91 5.74
N TYR A 188 -4.09 21.17 4.73
CA TYR A 188 -4.42 22.17 3.72
C TYR A 188 -5.61 21.75 2.86
N THR A 189 -5.65 20.51 2.40
CA THR A 189 -6.79 20.00 1.64
C THR A 189 -8.04 19.86 2.49
N ASN A 190 -7.88 19.59 3.79
CA ASN A 190 -8.96 19.40 4.77
C ASN A 190 -10.07 18.46 4.27
N GLY A 191 -9.68 17.42 3.49
CA GLY A 191 -10.60 16.43 2.93
C GLY A 191 -11.54 16.94 1.84
N ARG A 192 -11.34 18.17 1.33
CA ARG A 192 -12.21 18.78 0.30
C ARG A 192 -12.02 18.07 -1.04
N VAL A 193 -13.08 17.42 -1.51
CA VAL A 193 -13.07 16.68 -2.79
C VAL A 193 -12.91 17.57 -4.02
N ASP A 194 -13.28 18.83 -3.90
CA ASP A 194 -13.15 19.90 -4.91
C ASP A 194 -11.86 20.71 -4.79
N PHE A 195 -10.92 20.25 -3.97
CA PHE A 195 -9.68 20.98 -3.69
C PHE A 195 -8.94 21.39 -4.98
N TRP A 196 -8.76 20.46 -5.91
CA TRP A 196 -8.04 20.70 -7.16
C TRP A 196 -8.81 21.55 -8.19
N GLU A 197 -10.08 21.83 -7.96
CA GLU A 197 -10.85 22.79 -8.77
C GLU A 197 -10.52 24.25 -8.39
N ASN A 198 -10.06 24.46 -7.16
CA ASN A 198 -9.85 25.77 -6.56
C ASN A 198 -8.38 26.10 -6.24
N HIS A 199 -7.48 25.12 -6.34
CA HIS A 199 -6.08 25.24 -5.95
C HIS A 199 -5.17 24.60 -7.00
N SER A 200 -4.04 25.26 -7.26
CA SER A 200 -2.97 24.72 -8.09
C SER A 200 -2.01 23.87 -7.27
N GLU A 201 -1.30 22.98 -7.94
CA GLU A 201 -0.23 22.22 -7.32
C GLU A 201 0.92 23.09 -6.81
N LYS A 202 1.19 24.24 -7.47
CA LYS A 202 2.19 25.20 -7.01
C LYS A 202 1.81 25.78 -5.66
N GLU A 203 0.58 26.21 -5.50
CA GLU A 203 0.05 26.72 -4.21
C GLU A 203 0.13 25.64 -3.13
N ALA A 204 -0.23 24.39 -3.45
CA ALA A 204 -0.11 23.29 -2.51
C ALA A 204 1.34 23.04 -2.07
N CYS A 205 2.28 23.03 -3.01
CA CYS A 205 3.70 22.90 -2.70
C CYS A 205 4.25 24.05 -1.85
N GLU A 206 3.85 25.29 -2.16
CA GLU A 206 4.24 26.47 -1.38
C GLU A 206 3.67 26.43 0.03
N HIS A 207 2.40 26.01 0.18
CA HIS A 207 1.78 25.84 1.48
C HIS A 207 2.51 24.79 2.32
N ILE A 208 2.81 23.62 1.76
CA ILE A 208 3.54 22.57 2.45
C ILE A 208 4.90 23.04 2.95
N LYS A 209 5.63 23.82 2.13
CA LYS A 209 6.95 24.36 2.49
C LYS A 209 6.88 25.42 3.58
N ASN A 210 5.85 26.27 3.56
CA ASN A 210 5.75 27.47 4.39
C ASN A 210 4.81 27.31 5.58
N ASP A 211 4.09 26.17 5.70
CA ASP A 211 3.20 25.94 6.84
C ASP A 211 4.03 25.91 8.13
N PRO A 212 3.72 26.75 9.12
CA PRO A 212 4.42 26.71 10.39
C PRO A 212 4.20 25.36 11.07
N ASP A 213 5.26 24.84 11.67
CA ASP A 213 5.24 23.56 12.35
C ASP A 213 4.18 23.52 13.45
N ARG A 214 3.04 22.89 13.17
CA ARG A 214 1.99 22.62 14.14
C ARG A 214 2.25 21.35 14.93
N TYR A 215 3.18 20.52 14.44
CA TYR A 215 3.48 19.20 14.97
C TYR A 215 4.95 19.14 15.36
N GLN A 216 5.19 18.76 16.58
CA GLN A 216 6.53 18.51 17.09
C GLN A 216 6.78 17.00 17.12
N PHE A 217 7.12 16.42 15.98
CA PHE A 217 7.60 15.05 15.88
C PHE A 217 8.71 14.94 14.86
N LYS A 218 9.56 13.94 15.04
CA LYS A 218 10.61 13.63 14.08
C LYS A 218 9.97 13.01 12.83
N ALA A 219 10.01 13.74 11.73
CA ALA A 219 9.48 13.26 10.45
C ALA A 219 10.24 12.02 9.96
N THR A 220 9.51 11.03 9.44
CA THR A 220 10.09 9.92 8.69
C THR A 220 10.23 10.32 7.24
N ASP A 221 11.43 10.15 6.68
CA ASP A 221 11.70 10.39 5.26
C ASP A 221 11.96 9.05 4.55
N PRO A 222 11.08 8.59 3.65
CA PRO A 222 11.28 7.35 2.93
C PRO A 222 12.49 7.38 1.98
N LYS A 223 12.99 8.57 1.60
CA LYS A 223 14.21 8.73 0.80
C LYS A 223 15.43 8.11 1.47
N GLU A 224 15.48 8.17 2.81
CA GLU A 224 16.59 7.59 3.57
C GLU A 224 16.74 6.09 3.34
N TYR A 225 15.67 5.41 3.00
CA TYR A 225 15.65 3.99 2.65
C TYR A 225 15.69 3.77 1.12
N LEU A 226 14.90 4.54 0.36
CA LEU A 226 14.79 4.39 -1.09
C LEU A 226 16.12 4.65 -1.82
N LYS A 227 17.00 5.50 -1.28
CA LYS A 227 18.33 5.76 -1.87
C LYS A 227 19.26 4.55 -1.82
N ASP A 228 19.05 3.64 -0.85
CA ASP A 228 19.96 2.52 -0.60
C ASP A 228 19.46 1.22 -1.23
N ILE A 229 18.15 1.06 -1.47
CA ILE A 229 17.60 -0.14 -2.09
C ILE A 229 17.71 -0.11 -3.62
N SER A 230 17.89 -1.30 -4.21
CA SER A 230 17.84 -1.53 -5.66
C SER A 230 16.69 -2.45 -6.06
N VAL A 231 15.72 -2.60 -5.17
CA VAL A 231 14.50 -3.38 -5.39
C VAL A 231 13.61 -2.62 -6.38
N PRO A 232 13.24 -3.23 -7.51
CA PRO A 232 12.31 -2.63 -8.46
C PRO A 232 10.97 -2.31 -7.79
N ALA A 233 10.42 -1.14 -8.09
CA ALA A 233 9.16 -0.72 -7.49
C ALA A 233 8.28 0.07 -8.47
N LEU A 234 6.96 -0.19 -8.37
CA LEU A 234 5.94 0.47 -9.17
C LEU A 234 4.99 1.27 -8.27
N TRP A 235 4.92 2.57 -8.47
CA TRP A 235 3.91 3.43 -7.86
C TRP A 235 2.71 3.63 -8.79
N LEU A 236 1.51 3.64 -8.20
CA LEU A 236 0.24 3.83 -8.89
C LEU A 236 -0.48 5.01 -8.22
N PHE A 237 -0.44 6.18 -8.86
CA PHE A 237 -0.97 7.42 -8.31
C PHE A 237 -2.26 7.86 -8.97
N GLY A 238 -3.17 8.45 -8.20
CA GLY A 238 -4.31 9.20 -8.70
C GLY A 238 -4.00 10.70 -8.73
N GLU A 239 -4.18 11.36 -9.87
CA GLU A 239 -3.87 12.79 -10.03
C GLU A 239 -4.72 13.70 -9.13
N LYS A 240 -5.96 13.25 -8.84
CA LYS A 240 -6.89 13.96 -7.97
C LYS A 240 -6.77 13.60 -6.48
N ASP A 241 -5.62 13.08 -6.08
CA ASP A 241 -5.38 12.73 -4.68
C ASP A 241 -5.32 13.97 -3.79
N ILE A 242 -6.11 13.97 -2.72
CA ILE A 242 -6.17 15.03 -1.71
C ILE A 242 -5.57 14.61 -0.36
N GLN A 243 -4.96 13.42 -0.29
CA GLN A 243 -4.30 12.93 0.91
C GLN A 243 -2.79 12.91 0.79
N ILE A 244 -2.25 12.78 -0.43
CA ILE A 244 -0.83 12.92 -0.71
C ILE A 244 -0.59 13.91 -1.85
N PRO A 245 0.44 14.75 -1.79
CA PRO A 245 0.82 15.68 -2.87
C PRO A 245 1.56 14.91 -3.97
N VAL A 246 0.80 14.36 -4.93
CA VAL A 246 1.29 13.41 -5.95
C VAL A 246 2.44 13.98 -6.77
N LYS A 247 2.38 15.27 -7.14
CA LYS A 247 3.45 15.91 -7.90
C LYS A 247 4.78 15.88 -7.16
N MET A 248 4.79 16.24 -5.89
CA MET A 248 6.02 16.17 -5.07
C MET A 248 6.54 14.74 -4.98
N CYS A 249 5.64 13.75 -4.86
CA CYS A 249 6.02 12.34 -4.88
C CYS A 249 6.68 11.94 -6.20
N ILE A 250 6.12 12.36 -7.34
CA ILE A 250 6.65 12.06 -8.67
C ILE A 250 8.01 12.76 -8.90
N GLU A 251 8.17 14.01 -8.48
CA GLU A 251 9.44 14.75 -8.54
C GLU A 251 10.53 14.01 -7.76
N GLN A 252 10.18 13.49 -6.59
CA GLN A 252 11.06 12.68 -5.78
C GLN A 252 11.47 11.38 -6.48
N LEU A 253 10.51 10.65 -7.07
CA LEU A 253 10.80 9.44 -7.85
C LEU A 253 11.70 9.73 -9.06
N ASN A 254 11.43 10.82 -9.77
CA ASN A 254 12.26 11.24 -10.91
C ASN A 254 13.70 11.53 -10.46
N THR A 255 13.89 12.17 -9.32
CA THR A 255 15.23 12.41 -8.73
C THR A 255 15.96 11.10 -8.42
N LEU A 256 15.25 10.10 -7.90
CA LEU A 256 15.80 8.77 -7.62
C LEU A 256 16.10 7.98 -8.92
N LYS A 257 15.25 8.12 -9.95
CA LYS A 257 15.50 7.51 -11.27
C LYS A 257 16.76 8.07 -11.93
N LEU A 258 17.04 9.36 -11.80
CA LEU A 258 18.31 9.97 -12.27
C LEU A 258 19.55 9.36 -11.58
N LYS A 259 19.36 8.76 -10.39
CA LYS A 259 20.38 8.00 -9.67
C LYS A 259 20.32 6.50 -9.98
N ASN A 260 19.75 6.10 -11.11
CA ASN A 260 19.61 4.73 -11.59
C ASN A 260 18.79 3.81 -10.66
N LYS A 261 17.88 4.36 -9.84
CA LYS A 261 16.96 3.52 -9.08
C LYS A 261 15.88 2.92 -9.99
N PRO A 262 15.56 1.62 -9.88
CA PRO A 262 14.61 0.93 -10.76
C PRO A 262 13.16 1.20 -10.33
N PHE A 263 12.80 2.48 -10.26
CA PHE A 263 11.49 2.93 -9.80
C PHE A 263 10.66 3.42 -11.00
N GLU A 264 9.43 2.97 -11.05
CA GLU A 264 8.45 3.29 -12.08
C GLU A 264 7.19 3.87 -11.43
N TYR A 265 6.44 4.67 -12.19
CA TYR A 265 5.11 5.10 -11.74
C TYR A 265 4.12 5.18 -12.90
N VAL A 266 2.84 5.06 -12.56
CA VAL A 266 1.71 5.33 -13.45
C VAL A 266 0.79 6.32 -12.76
N LEU A 267 0.40 7.38 -13.49
CA LEU A 267 -0.54 8.39 -13.05
C LEU A 267 -1.91 8.15 -13.69
N PHE A 268 -2.97 8.22 -12.90
CA PHE A 268 -4.36 8.06 -13.33
C PHE A 268 -5.11 9.38 -13.17
N PRO A 269 -5.41 10.11 -14.26
CA PRO A 269 -5.97 11.46 -14.21
C PRO A 269 -7.34 11.57 -13.52
N SER A 270 -8.11 10.49 -13.54
CA SER A 270 -9.48 10.47 -12.99
C SER A 270 -9.58 9.91 -11.56
N LEU A 271 -8.48 9.42 -10.99
CA LEU A 271 -8.47 8.81 -9.66
C LEU A 271 -7.95 9.77 -8.61
N GLY A 272 -8.51 9.65 -7.41
CA GLY A 272 -7.99 10.25 -6.17
C GLY A 272 -7.14 9.26 -5.38
N HIS A 273 -7.13 9.38 -4.05
CA HIS A 273 -6.31 8.54 -3.16
C HIS A 273 -6.59 7.03 -3.29
N ASN A 274 -7.83 6.65 -3.59
CA ASN A 274 -8.18 5.24 -3.77
C ASN A 274 -7.84 4.77 -5.20
N THR A 275 -6.60 4.38 -5.42
CA THR A 275 -6.12 3.76 -6.67
C THR A 275 -6.27 2.24 -6.70
N ASN A 276 -6.85 1.61 -5.65
CA ASN A 276 -7.16 0.18 -5.64
C ASN A 276 -8.41 -0.13 -6.49
N LYS A 277 -8.31 0.12 -7.80
CA LYS A 277 -9.35 -0.09 -8.81
C LYS A 277 -8.87 -1.11 -9.84
N ILE A 278 -9.80 -1.67 -10.62
CA ILE A 278 -9.50 -2.77 -11.56
C ILE A 278 -8.37 -2.44 -12.55
N LYS A 279 -8.34 -1.22 -13.11
CA LYS A 279 -7.31 -0.83 -14.08
C LYS A 279 -5.91 -0.75 -13.43
N PRO A 280 -5.68 -0.03 -12.31
CA PRO A 280 -4.41 -0.08 -11.60
C PRO A 280 -4.01 -1.48 -11.13
N LEU A 281 -4.95 -2.29 -10.63
CA LEU A 281 -4.70 -3.66 -10.22
C LEU A 281 -4.21 -4.53 -11.39
N ASN A 282 -4.85 -4.45 -12.55
CA ASN A 282 -4.41 -5.20 -13.73
C ASN A 282 -3.02 -4.76 -14.22
N ILE A 283 -2.70 -3.47 -14.14
CA ILE A 283 -1.34 -2.96 -14.45
C ILE A 283 -0.33 -3.55 -13.48
N SER A 284 -0.64 -3.57 -12.18
CA SER A 284 0.26 -4.13 -11.16
C SER A 284 0.52 -5.62 -11.36
N ILE A 285 -0.52 -6.41 -11.67
CA ILE A 285 -0.41 -7.84 -11.95
C ILE A 285 0.49 -8.09 -13.17
N ASN A 286 0.26 -7.38 -14.26
CA ASN A 286 1.06 -7.52 -15.48
C ASN A 286 2.53 -7.11 -15.22
N TRP A 287 2.74 -6.06 -14.45
CA TRP A 287 4.10 -5.62 -14.08
C TRP A 287 4.83 -6.67 -13.23
N ILE A 288 4.17 -7.25 -12.22
CA ILE A 288 4.71 -8.35 -11.41
C ILE A 288 5.07 -9.54 -12.30
N LYS A 289 4.12 -10.01 -13.12
CA LYS A 289 4.32 -11.16 -14.01
C LYS A 289 5.52 -10.98 -14.94
N ASN A 290 5.63 -9.81 -15.57
CA ASN A 290 6.72 -9.53 -16.51
C ASN A 290 8.10 -9.49 -15.84
N ARG A 291 8.17 -9.15 -14.56
CA ARG A 291 9.42 -9.17 -13.80
C ARG A 291 9.85 -10.59 -13.43
N CYS A 292 8.92 -11.39 -12.94
CA CYS A 292 9.21 -12.75 -12.53
C CYS A 292 9.64 -13.62 -13.72
N LEU A 293 9.04 -13.43 -14.90
CA LEU A 293 9.45 -14.15 -16.12
C LEU A 293 10.86 -13.77 -16.62
N ARG A 294 11.31 -12.52 -16.41
CA ARG A 294 12.67 -12.10 -16.81
C ARG A 294 13.76 -12.73 -15.94
N THR A 295 13.47 -13.04 -14.70
CA THR A 295 14.43 -13.67 -13.77
C THR A 295 14.68 -15.15 -14.11
N GLU A 296 13.73 -15.83 -14.75
CA GLU A 296 13.89 -17.23 -15.20
C GLU A 296 14.86 -17.38 -16.40
N TYR A 297 15.00 -16.34 -17.23
CA TYR A 297 15.92 -16.36 -18.40
C TYR A 297 17.36 -15.92 -18.09
N VAL A 298 17.65 -15.49 -16.86
CA VAL A 298 18.97 -14.99 -16.45
C VAL A 298 19.67 -15.95 -15.48
N LYS A 299 19.01 -17.02 -15.06
CA LYS A 299 19.59 -18.13 -14.29
C LYS A 299 19.94 -19.29 -15.21
#